data_5a79b14d6b2d5221323115f61c3fb0c4
#
_entry.id   5a79b14d6b2d5221323115f61c3fb0c4
#
_cell.length_a   1.000
_cell.length_b   1.000
_cell.length_c   1.000
_cell.angle_alpha   90.00
_cell.angle_beta   90.00
_cell.angle_gamma   90.00
#
_symmetry.space_group_name_H-M   'P 1'
#
loop_
_entity.id
_entity.type
_entity.pdbx_description
1 polymer ?
#
loop_
_entity_poly.entity_id
_entity_poly.type
_entity_poly.pdbx_seq_one_letter_code
_entity_poly.pdbx_strand_id
1 'polypeptide(L)'
;MKRSLTTETILKVLRQNITMSLTLAFVILAVVILSLIPPQLLKFIIDSNLVPRNGNGLLTLALTYLGVLILIGIFDFIKGGLLTIFGQKIVKNLRMELTQKLERISTTYFSANTPGAITSRFTNDVENVNSLFVDGVISMVIDCFKIIGIVVSICFFSVKLGMIALCLVPLIYTVTRAFQKRMLEAQVKNLEQLGKVNTHISESLKNVHMIKSFSKEAYMEKLYRQRLEDNFHTVERVNFYDSCYAPIIQMARALVISLIVLLSSNQLNFLGISLGMVTASIDLISNLFSPIETLGTELQNVQKGISGVRRINDFYLEPEEPKKCGTLTDQAILGKTQNVGLTFEQVSFSYTADQPILEKLELNIKHGTNVTFTGRTGVGKTTLFRLIMGLLQPTSGRILLGGVDVYQIPNSEKRQLFGYVEQQFTFIRGTVAQQISLGDESISIKQVEEAMKFVGLHDYVMNMEHGYDTVVSQHGDFSQGQKQLLAIARAIVADPAVLLLDEVTANLDSATEARIVTVLQKAGCGRTVLSISHRITSMLNCDVIVLLEEGHIRTTGSPAAVFASRDWFGKQLQLEQSQWKS
;
A
#
# COMPACT_ATOMS: atom_id res chain seq x y z
N MET A 1 1.89 -11.97 25.54
CA MET A 1 1.96 -11.71 24.09
C MET A 1 0.68 -10.96 23.70
N LYS A 2 0.74 -9.67 23.37
CA LYS A 2 -0.41 -8.97 22.80
C LYS A 2 -0.73 -9.65 21.46
N ARG A 3 -1.96 -10.14 21.28
CA ARG A 3 -2.43 -10.70 20.00
C ARG A 3 -2.23 -9.62 18.94
N SER A 4 -1.60 -9.99 17.82
CA SER A 4 -1.45 -9.05 16.71
C SER A 4 -2.84 -8.72 16.14
N LEU A 5 -3.10 -7.46 15.81
CA LEU A 5 -4.37 -7.01 15.23
C LEU A 5 -4.75 -7.83 13.98
N THR A 6 -3.77 -8.18 13.15
CA THR A 6 -4.00 -9.07 12.00
C THR A 6 -4.52 -10.46 12.41
N THR A 7 -4.03 -11.04 13.51
CA THR A 7 -4.57 -12.33 14.00
C THR A 7 -6.00 -12.17 14.54
N GLU A 8 -6.34 -11.03 15.12
CA GLU A 8 -7.72 -10.75 15.55
C GLU A 8 -8.66 -10.62 14.35
N THR A 9 -8.25 -9.90 13.31
CA THR A 9 -9.04 -9.77 12.07
C THR A 9 -9.29 -11.13 11.43
N ILE A 10 -8.27 -11.98 11.35
CA ILE A 10 -8.40 -13.33 10.79
C ILE A 10 -9.33 -14.19 11.63
N LEU A 11 -9.19 -14.18 12.96
CA LEU A 11 -10.10 -14.89 13.86
C LEU A 11 -11.54 -14.38 13.74
N LYS A 12 -11.72 -13.08 13.53
CA LYS A 12 -13.03 -12.47 13.27
C LYS A 12 -13.64 -12.99 11.97
N VAL A 13 -12.85 -13.07 10.89
CA VAL A 13 -13.30 -13.65 9.60
C VAL A 13 -13.69 -15.11 9.76
N LEU A 14 -12.90 -15.91 10.48
CA LEU A 14 -13.19 -17.32 10.77
C LEU A 14 -14.50 -17.46 11.55
N ARG A 15 -14.70 -16.64 12.59
CA ARG A 15 -15.92 -16.68 13.41
C ARG A 15 -17.16 -16.20 12.65
N GLN A 16 -17.04 -15.17 11.86
CA GLN A 16 -18.15 -14.64 11.05
C GLN A 16 -18.57 -15.58 9.92
N ASN A 17 -17.67 -16.46 9.44
CA ASN A 17 -17.93 -17.43 8.38
C ASN A 17 -17.73 -18.87 8.87
N ILE A 18 -18.23 -19.19 10.07
CA ILE A 18 -18.00 -20.50 10.71
C ILE A 18 -18.56 -21.67 9.88
N THR A 19 -19.70 -21.49 9.23
CA THR A 19 -20.28 -22.49 8.33
C THR A 19 -19.37 -22.80 7.16
N MET A 20 -18.79 -21.75 6.54
CA MET A 20 -17.84 -21.91 5.44
C MET A 20 -16.52 -22.57 5.91
N SER A 21 -16.04 -22.23 7.11
CA SER A 21 -14.84 -22.84 7.69
C SER A 21 -15.04 -24.31 7.99
N LEU A 22 -16.23 -24.70 8.52
CA LEU A 22 -16.59 -26.09 8.78
C LEU A 22 -16.78 -26.88 7.47
N THR A 23 -17.45 -26.30 6.46
CA THR A 23 -17.56 -26.93 5.13
C THR A 23 -16.20 -27.13 4.49
N LEU A 24 -15.31 -26.16 4.58
CA LEU A 24 -13.93 -26.28 4.07
C LEU A 24 -13.18 -27.42 4.77
N ALA A 25 -13.24 -27.47 6.11
CA ALA A 25 -12.61 -28.55 6.88
C ALA A 25 -13.16 -29.93 6.51
N PHE A 26 -14.48 -30.05 6.33
CA PHE A 26 -15.13 -31.29 5.89
C PHE A 26 -14.68 -31.71 4.49
N VAL A 27 -14.65 -30.77 3.54
CA VAL A 27 -14.23 -31.04 2.15
C VAL A 27 -12.75 -31.45 2.11
N ILE A 28 -11.89 -30.79 2.88
CA ILE A 28 -10.47 -31.16 3.00
C ILE A 28 -10.32 -32.59 3.50
N LEU A 29 -11.02 -32.93 4.59
CA LEU A 29 -10.98 -34.29 5.15
C LEU A 29 -11.51 -35.33 4.14
N ALA A 30 -12.61 -35.02 3.45
CA ALA A 30 -13.18 -35.88 2.42
C ALA A 30 -12.18 -36.13 1.27
N VAL A 31 -11.51 -35.07 0.77
CA VAL A 31 -10.48 -35.21 -0.28
C VAL A 31 -9.34 -36.12 0.17
N VAL A 32 -8.83 -35.94 1.39
CA VAL A 32 -7.74 -36.76 1.93
C VAL A 32 -8.17 -38.23 2.02
N ILE A 33 -9.35 -38.52 2.57
CA ILE A 33 -9.86 -39.90 2.68
C ILE A 33 -10.11 -40.51 1.30
N LEU A 34 -10.81 -39.77 0.43
CA LEU A 34 -11.12 -40.25 -0.93
C LEU A 34 -9.86 -40.54 -1.74
N SER A 35 -8.78 -39.75 -1.57
CA SER A 35 -7.52 -39.96 -2.29
C SER A 35 -6.80 -41.26 -1.91
N LEU A 36 -7.14 -41.91 -0.78
CA LEU A 36 -6.60 -43.19 -0.35
C LEU A 36 -7.38 -44.39 -0.89
N ILE A 37 -8.58 -44.20 -1.49
CA ILE A 37 -9.45 -45.27 -1.97
C ILE A 37 -8.94 -45.86 -3.31
N PRO A 38 -8.52 -45.11 -4.34
CA PRO A 38 -8.09 -45.65 -5.62
C PRO A 38 -7.01 -46.74 -5.52
N PRO A 39 -5.92 -46.57 -4.74
CA PRO A 39 -4.92 -47.64 -4.59
C PRO A 39 -5.51 -48.91 -3.97
N GLN A 40 -6.46 -48.80 -3.04
CA GLN A 40 -7.13 -49.93 -2.40
C GLN A 40 -8.00 -50.70 -3.42
N LEU A 41 -8.77 -49.96 -4.24
CA LEU A 41 -9.59 -50.54 -5.29
C LEU A 41 -8.71 -51.21 -6.36
N LEU A 42 -7.59 -50.58 -6.73
CA LEU A 42 -6.66 -51.14 -7.70
C LEU A 42 -6.07 -52.47 -7.21
N LYS A 43 -5.66 -52.52 -5.93
CA LYS A 43 -5.25 -53.75 -5.27
C LYS A 43 -6.33 -54.82 -5.41
N PHE A 44 -7.58 -54.50 -5.06
CA PHE A 44 -8.69 -55.45 -5.09
C PHE A 44 -8.97 -55.96 -6.51
N ILE A 45 -8.96 -55.08 -7.52
CA ILE A 45 -9.15 -55.44 -8.93
C ILE A 45 -8.06 -56.43 -9.41
N ILE A 46 -6.80 -56.18 -9.06
CA ILE A 46 -5.69 -57.01 -9.47
C ILE A 46 -5.75 -58.38 -8.80
N ASP A 47 -5.89 -58.44 -7.49
CA ASP A 47 -5.82 -59.68 -6.72
C ASP A 47 -7.05 -60.58 -6.92
N SER A 48 -8.26 -60.00 -7.07
CA SER A 48 -9.51 -60.79 -7.17
C SER A 48 -9.97 -61.09 -8.59
N ASN A 49 -9.55 -60.28 -9.58
CA ASN A 49 -10.05 -60.43 -10.96
C ASN A 49 -8.93 -60.70 -11.99
N LEU A 50 -7.86 -59.89 -11.97
CA LEU A 50 -6.82 -59.99 -12.99
C LEU A 50 -5.89 -61.21 -12.79
N VAL A 51 -5.43 -61.44 -11.57
CA VAL A 51 -4.55 -62.58 -11.26
C VAL A 51 -5.27 -63.92 -11.45
N PRO A 52 -6.52 -64.12 -10.96
CA PRO A 52 -7.30 -65.34 -11.17
C PRO A 52 -7.88 -65.44 -12.59
N ARG A 53 -7.75 -64.39 -13.45
CA ARG A 53 -8.38 -64.28 -14.78
C ARG A 53 -9.89 -64.39 -14.75
N ASN A 54 -10.52 -63.92 -13.71
CA ASN A 54 -11.96 -63.91 -13.53
C ASN A 54 -12.58 -62.63 -14.07
N GLY A 55 -13.30 -62.70 -15.20
CA GLY A 55 -13.94 -61.54 -15.81
C GLY A 55 -15.24 -61.09 -15.12
N ASN A 56 -15.78 -61.89 -14.18
CA ASN A 56 -17.04 -61.54 -13.51
C ASN A 56 -16.87 -60.34 -12.61
N GLY A 57 -17.66 -59.29 -12.87
CA GLY A 57 -17.66 -58.06 -12.05
C GLY A 57 -16.53 -57.06 -12.36
N LEU A 58 -15.63 -57.37 -13.31
CA LEU A 58 -14.51 -56.45 -13.68
C LEU A 58 -15.03 -55.11 -14.17
N LEU A 59 -16.08 -55.10 -15.00
CA LEU A 59 -16.70 -53.86 -15.50
C LEU A 59 -17.24 -52.99 -14.36
N THR A 60 -17.92 -53.63 -13.41
CA THR A 60 -18.50 -52.93 -12.23
C THR A 60 -17.40 -52.30 -11.38
N LEU A 61 -16.31 -53.02 -11.12
CA LEU A 61 -15.17 -52.50 -10.37
C LEU A 61 -14.44 -51.38 -11.13
N ALA A 62 -14.31 -51.48 -12.44
CA ALA A 62 -13.73 -50.40 -13.25
C ALA A 62 -14.60 -49.14 -13.24
N LEU A 63 -15.93 -49.29 -13.34
CA LEU A 63 -16.87 -48.18 -13.22
C LEU A 63 -16.85 -47.57 -11.82
N THR A 64 -16.72 -48.37 -10.77
CA THR A 64 -16.57 -47.87 -9.38
C THR A 64 -15.28 -47.08 -9.22
N TYR A 65 -14.16 -47.58 -9.76
CA TYR A 65 -12.88 -46.87 -9.76
C TYR A 65 -12.99 -45.52 -10.48
N LEU A 66 -13.59 -45.51 -11.68
CA LEU A 66 -13.84 -44.25 -12.41
C LEU A 66 -14.74 -43.29 -11.63
N GLY A 67 -15.80 -43.82 -11.01
CA GLY A 67 -16.70 -43.01 -10.17
C GLY A 67 -16.00 -42.34 -8.98
N VAL A 68 -15.09 -43.06 -8.32
CA VAL A 68 -14.27 -42.52 -7.24
C VAL A 68 -13.32 -41.42 -7.74
N LEU A 69 -12.69 -41.60 -8.91
CA LEU A 69 -11.84 -40.55 -9.47
C LEU A 69 -12.61 -39.29 -9.84
N ILE A 70 -13.80 -39.43 -10.42
CA ILE A 70 -14.69 -38.30 -10.71
C ILE A 70 -15.09 -37.59 -9.40
N LEU A 71 -15.43 -38.35 -8.37
CA LEU A 71 -15.79 -37.79 -7.06
C LEU A 71 -14.63 -37.00 -6.43
N ILE A 72 -13.41 -37.53 -6.49
CA ILE A 72 -12.19 -36.82 -6.05
C ILE A 72 -12.05 -35.50 -6.80
N GLY A 73 -12.20 -35.52 -8.14
CA GLY A 73 -12.12 -34.30 -8.96
C GLY A 73 -13.16 -33.24 -8.57
N ILE A 74 -14.42 -33.67 -8.29
CA ILE A 74 -15.47 -32.75 -7.83
C ILE A 74 -15.12 -32.15 -6.46
N PHE A 75 -14.67 -32.96 -5.51
CA PHE A 75 -14.30 -32.45 -4.19
C PHE A 75 -13.04 -31.56 -4.24
N ASP A 76 -12.07 -31.87 -5.09
CA ASP A 76 -10.90 -31.00 -5.30
C ASP A 76 -11.30 -29.65 -5.91
N PHE A 77 -12.21 -29.63 -6.87
CA PHE A 77 -12.76 -28.39 -7.44
C PHE A 77 -13.47 -27.55 -6.37
N ILE A 78 -14.36 -28.18 -5.56
CA ILE A 78 -15.06 -27.51 -4.47
C ILE A 78 -14.07 -26.95 -3.44
N LYS A 79 -13.05 -27.74 -3.06
CA LYS A 79 -11.98 -27.31 -2.15
C LYS A 79 -11.26 -26.08 -2.67
N GLY A 80 -10.82 -26.10 -3.95
CA GLY A 80 -10.15 -24.96 -4.57
C GLY A 80 -11.00 -23.69 -4.58
N GLY A 81 -12.28 -23.82 -4.96
CA GLY A 81 -13.23 -22.71 -4.94
C GLY A 81 -13.45 -22.12 -3.52
N LEU A 82 -13.65 -22.99 -2.53
CA LEU A 82 -13.81 -22.55 -1.13
C LEU A 82 -12.57 -21.87 -0.57
N LEU A 83 -11.37 -22.39 -0.86
CA LEU A 83 -10.09 -21.77 -0.45
C LEU A 83 -9.93 -20.38 -1.06
N THR A 84 -10.22 -20.24 -2.34
CA THR A 84 -10.13 -18.95 -3.04
C THR A 84 -11.10 -17.93 -2.45
N ILE A 85 -12.39 -18.30 -2.26
CA ILE A 85 -13.39 -17.41 -1.68
C ILE A 85 -13.00 -17.02 -0.23
N PHE A 86 -12.50 -17.98 0.53
CA PHE A 86 -12.05 -17.75 1.91
C PHE A 86 -10.88 -16.74 1.96
N GLY A 87 -9.87 -16.95 1.11
CA GLY A 87 -8.73 -16.03 0.98
C GLY A 87 -9.16 -14.62 0.59
N GLN A 88 -10.06 -14.48 -0.40
CA GLN A 88 -10.56 -13.16 -0.82
C GLN A 88 -11.37 -12.44 0.27
N LYS A 89 -12.07 -13.17 1.16
CA LYS A 89 -12.73 -12.57 2.33
C LYS A 89 -11.71 -12.02 3.33
N ILE A 90 -10.59 -12.71 3.57
CA ILE A 90 -9.49 -12.21 4.41
C ILE A 90 -8.92 -10.93 3.80
N VAL A 91 -8.58 -10.94 2.50
CA VAL A 91 -8.05 -9.79 1.77
C VAL A 91 -8.99 -8.58 1.86
N LYS A 92 -10.29 -8.78 1.59
CA LYS A 92 -11.30 -7.73 1.68
C LYS A 92 -11.34 -7.08 3.06
N ASN A 93 -11.43 -7.89 4.11
CA ASN A 93 -11.53 -7.37 5.48
C ASN A 93 -10.24 -6.63 5.91
N LEU A 94 -9.07 -7.18 5.58
CA LEU A 94 -7.79 -6.51 5.87
C LEU A 94 -7.69 -5.16 5.14
N ARG A 95 -8.05 -5.11 3.86
CA ARG A 95 -8.03 -3.85 3.11
C ARG A 95 -8.99 -2.82 3.70
N MET A 96 -10.20 -3.23 4.09
CA MET A 96 -11.17 -2.34 4.74
C MET A 96 -10.62 -1.78 6.07
N GLU A 97 -10.07 -2.62 6.92
CA GLU A 97 -9.48 -2.18 8.20
C GLU A 97 -8.25 -1.28 7.98
N LEU A 98 -7.38 -1.59 7.01
CA LEU A 98 -6.25 -0.74 6.64
C LEU A 98 -6.71 0.64 6.14
N THR A 99 -7.79 0.70 5.33
CA THR A 99 -8.36 1.97 4.85
C THR A 99 -8.90 2.79 6.02
N GLN A 100 -9.65 2.18 6.94
CA GLN A 100 -10.15 2.85 8.14
C GLN A 100 -9.01 3.38 9.04
N LYS A 101 -7.91 2.64 9.13
CA LYS A 101 -6.71 3.11 9.85
C LYS A 101 -6.05 4.27 9.12
N LEU A 102 -5.96 4.21 7.78
CA LEU A 102 -5.34 5.26 6.95
C LEU A 102 -6.03 6.61 7.13
N GLU A 103 -7.36 6.61 7.28
CA GLU A 103 -8.17 7.83 7.52
C GLU A 103 -7.88 8.48 8.88
N ARG A 104 -7.36 7.70 9.85
CA ARG A 104 -7.14 8.16 11.22
C ARG A 104 -5.68 8.42 11.55
N ILE A 105 -4.76 8.03 10.68
CA ILE A 105 -3.33 8.12 10.94
C ILE A 105 -2.86 9.57 10.83
N SER A 106 -1.88 9.93 11.63
CA SER A 106 -1.31 11.29 11.65
C SER A 106 -0.71 11.69 10.30
N THR A 107 -0.88 12.95 9.92
CA THR A 107 -0.28 13.57 8.73
C THR A 107 1.25 13.45 8.70
N THR A 108 1.91 13.38 9.84
CA THR A 108 3.36 13.16 9.94
C THR A 108 3.80 11.84 9.31
N TYR A 109 2.97 10.80 9.38
CA TYR A 109 3.24 9.51 8.76
C TYR A 109 3.39 9.60 7.24
N PHE A 110 2.56 10.39 6.56
CA PHE A 110 2.62 10.58 5.11
C PHE A 110 3.86 11.38 4.68
N SER A 111 4.38 12.24 5.54
CA SER A 111 5.62 12.97 5.29
C SER A 111 6.87 12.09 5.45
N ALA A 112 6.82 11.08 6.33
CA ALA A 112 7.92 10.16 6.60
C ALA A 112 7.97 8.96 5.65
N ASN A 113 6.87 8.62 4.97
CA ASN A 113 6.76 7.43 4.13
C ASN A 113 6.44 7.80 2.68
N THR A 114 7.07 7.10 1.73
CA THR A 114 6.77 7.29 0.30
C THR A 114 5.39 6.70 -0.06
N PRO A 115 4.64 7.30 -0.99
CA PRO A 115 3.34 6.78 -1.44
C PRO A 115 3.41 5.32 -1.92
N GLY A 116 4.52 4.94 -2.59
CA GLY A 116 4.75 3.57 -3.05
C GLY A 116 4.87 2.56 -1.91
N ALA A 117 5.55 2.93 -0.80
CA ALA A 117 5.66 2.09 0.38
C ALA A 117 4.31 1.87 1.06
N ILE A 118 3.47 2.91 1.12
CA ILE A 118 2.12 2.83 1.67
C ILE A 118 1.25 1.93 0.78
N THR A 119 1.24 2.15 -0.54
CA THR A 119 0.47 1.35 -1.50
C THR A 119 0.86 -0.13 -1.44
N SER A 120 2.16 -0.44 -1.29
CA SER A 120 2.65 -1.83 -1.18
C SER A 120 2.06 -2.57 0.03
N ARG A 121 1.71 -1.89 1.11
CA ARG A 121 1.03 -2.50 2.28
C ARG A 121 -0.38 -2.97 1.94
N PHE A 122 -1.12 -2.19 1.13
CA PHE A 122 -2.49 -2.51 0.71
C PHE A 122 -2.54 -3.59 -0.39
N THR A 123 -1.48 -3.73 -1.17
CA THR A 123 -1.39 -4.68 -2.28
C THR A 123 -0.59 -5.91 -1.88
N ASN A 124 0.73 -5.79 -1.83
CA ASN A 124 1.65 -6.92 -1.69
C ASN A 124 1.61 -7.56 -0.30
N ASP A 125 1.54 -6.75 0.77
CA ASP A 125 1.57 -7.30 2.13
C ASP A 125 0.27 -8.02 2.46
N VAL A 126 -0.88 -7.49 2.02
CA VAL A 126 -2.18 -8.16 2.18
C VAL A 126 -2.22 -9.46 1.37
N GLU A 127 -1.67 -9.49 0.15
CA GLU A 127 -1.58 -10.71 -0.65
C GLU A 127 -0.63 -11.75 -0.04
N ASN A 128 0.49 -11.32 0.54
CA ASN A 128 1.38 -12.20 1.30
C ASN A 128 0.66 -12.83 2.51
N VAL A 129 -0.25 -12.10 3.17
CA VAL A 129 -1.09 -12.66 4.25
C VAL A 129 -2.08 -13.68 3.70
N ASN A 130 -2.70 -13.43 2.54
CA ASN A 130 -3.55 -14.41 1.86
C ASN A 130 -2.79 -15.71 1.57
N SER A 131 -1.63 -15.60 0.94
CA SER A 131 -0.78 -16.75 0.62
C SER A 131 -0.29 -17.49 1.87
N LEU A 132 -0.05 -16.78 2.99
CA LEU A 132 0.25 -17.41 4.28
C LEU A 132 -0.82 -18.42 4.69
N PHE A 133 -2.09 -18.03 4.57
CA PHE A 133 -3.20 -18.87 5.03
C PHE A 133 -3.57 -19.94 4.02
N VAL A 134 -3.77 -19.56 2.75
CA VAL A 134 -4.25 -20.47 1.69
C VAL A 134 -3.14 -21.40 1.25
N ASP A 135 -2.01 -20.86 0.77
CA ASP A 135 -0.92 -21.61 0.15
C ASP A 135 0.14 -22.08 1.17
N GLY A 136 0.10 -21.54 2.38
CA GLY A 136 1.02 -21.90 3.45
C GLY A 136 0.37 -22.83 4.47
N VAL A 137 -0.33 -22.26 5.46
CA VAL A 137 -0.79 -23.02 6.64
C VAL A 137 -1.82 -24.09 6.28
N ILE A 138 -2.84 -23.77 5.46
CA ILE A 138 -3.91 -24.73 5.14
C ILE A 138 -3.35 -25.85 4.26
N SER A 139 -2.58 -25.52 3.22
CA SER A 139 -1.94 -26.53 2.35
C SER A 139 -1.00 -27.43 3.14
N MET A 140 -0.15 -26.87 4.00
CA MET A 140 0.74 -27.65 4.88
C MET A 140 -0.01 -28.62 5.78
N VAL A 141 -1.17 -28.24 6.33
CA VAL A 141 -2.02 -29.13 7.12
C VAL A 141 -2.58 -30.25 6.24
N ILE A 142 -3.07 -29.94 5.05
CA ILE A 142 -3.58 -30.94 4.08
C ILE A 142 -2.47 -31.94 3.74
N ASP A 143 -1.28 -31.48 3.43
CA ASP A 143 -0.17 -32.34 3.01
C ASP A 143 0.34 -33.20 4.18
N CYS A 144 0.35 -32.68 5.40
CA CYS A 144 0.62 -33.50 6.59
C CYS A 144 -0.43 -34.61 6.76
N PHE A 145 -1.71 -34.33 6.62
CA PHE A 145 -2.74 -35.35 6.69
C PHE A 145 -2.65 -36.39 5.57
N LYS A 146 -2.31 -35.98 4.34
CA LYS A 146 -2.06 -36.89 3.22
C LYS A 146 -0.87 -37.81 3.51
N ILE A 147 0.27 -37.28 3.96
CA ILE A 147 1.44 -38.08 4.32
C ILE A 147 1.09 -39.12 5.38
N ILE A 148 0.42 -38.70 6.46
CA ILE A 148 -0.01 -39.62 7.53
C ILE A 148 -0.95 -40.68 6.98
N GLY A 149 -1.96 -40.29 6.20
CA GLY A 149 -2.93 -41.20 5.59
C GLY A 149 -2.27 -42.24 4.67
N ILE A 150 -1.33 -41.81 3.84
CA ILE A 150 -0.57 -42.71 2.95
C ILE A 150 0.29 -43.70 3.76
N VAL A 151 1.03 -43.24 4.75
CA VAL A 151 1.86 -44.11 5.60
C VAL A 151 1.01 -45.12 6.35
N VAL A 152 -0.10 -44.69 6.95
CA VAL A 152 -1.07 -45.58 7.61
C VAL A 152 -1.65 -46.61 6.64
N SER A 153 -2.05 -46.18 5.43
CA SER A 153 -2.57 -47.10 4.37
C SER A 153 -1.56 -48.16 3.94
N ILE A 154 -0.28 -47.79 3.81
CA ILE A 154 0.81 -48.73 3.52
C ILE A 154 1.03 -49.70 4.66
N CYS A 155 0.98 -49.25 5.93
CA CYS A 155 1.10 -50.11 7.11
C CYS A 155 -0.01 -51.18 7.17
N PHE A 156 -1.22 -50.85 6.74
CA PHE A 156 -2.31 -51.84 6.60
C PHE A 156 -2.05 -52.92 5.54
N PHE A 157 -1.26 -52.64 4.53
CA PHE A 157 -0.88 -53.68 3.54
C PHE A 157 0.24 -54.57 4.07
N SER A 158 1.28 -53.98 4.60
CA SER A 158 2.41 -54.69 5.21
C SER A 158 3.18 -53.77 6.15
N VAL A 159 3.36 -54.23 7.37
CA VAL A 159 4.13 -53.48 8.38
C VAL A 159 5.56 -53.25 7.90
N LYS A 160 6.14 -54.21 7.16
CA LYS A 160 7.51 -54.07 6.61
C LYS A 160 7.58 -52.94 5.57
N LEU A 161 6.58 -52.83 4.68
CA LEU A 161 6.50 -51.72 3.71
C LEU A 161 6.24 -50.39 4.42
N GLY A 162 5.42 -50.39 5.47
CA GLY A 162 5.19 -49.23 6.29
C GLY A 162 6.45 -48.69 6.96
N MET A 163 7.31 -49.59 7.47
CA MET A 163 8.62 -49.19 8.03
C MET A 163 9.54 -48.60 6.97
N ILE A 164 9.57 -49.17 5.75
CA ILE A 164 10.33 -48.61 4.63
C ILE A 164 9.81 -47.21 4.28
N ALA A 165 8.50 -47.02 4.15
CA ALA A 165 7.89 -45.71 3.89
C ALA A 165 8.22 -44.71 4.99
N LEU A 166 8.16 -45.12 6.26
CA LEU A 166 8.49 -44.28 7.40
C LEU A 166 9.95 -43.83 7.40
N CYS A 167 10.90 -44.68 6.98
CA CYS A 167 12.31 -44.31 6.81
C CYS A 167 12.54 -43.41 5.59
N LEU A 168 11.73 -43.54 4.55
CA LEU A 168 11.86 -42.75 3.33
C LEU A 168 11.42 -41.29 3.53
N VAL A 169 10.37 -41.04 4.32
CA VAL A 169 9.86 -39.68 4.57
C VAL A 169 10.96 -38.74 5.06
N PRO A 170 11.70 -39.03 6.15
CA PRO A 170 12.77 -38.14 6.62
C PRO A 170 13.94 -38.07 5.64
N LEU A 171 14.25 -39.13 4.90
CA LEU A 171 15.30 -39.13 3.88
C LEU A 171 14.97 -38.16 2.74
N ILE A 172 13.76 -38.26 2.17
CA ILE A 172 13.30 -37.39 1.10
C ILE A 172 13.22 -35.94 1.62
N TYR A 173 12.70 -35.74 2.84
CA TYR A 173 12.62 -34.43 3.47
C TYR A 173 13.99 -33.78 3.64
N THR A 174 15.01 -34.51 4.09
CA THR A 174 16.37 -33.94 4.24
C THR A 174 16.99 -33.56 2.91
N VAL A 175 16.84 -34.37 1.86
CA VAL A 175 17.30 -34.05 0.51
C VAL A 175 16.57 -32.82 -0.05
N THR A 176 15.26 -32.82 0.03
CA THR A 176 14.41 -31.69 -0.39
C THR A 176 14.81 -30.41 0.32
N ARG A 177 14.95 -30.44 1.65
CA ARG A 177 15.33 -29.29 2.46
C ARG A 177 16.72 -28.74 2.12
N ALA A 178 17.67 -29.60 1.81
CA ALA A 178 19.02 -29.17 1.42
C ALA A 178 19.01 -28.39 0.09
N PHE A 179 18.23 -28.87 -0.88
CA PHE A 179 18.04 -28.17 -2.16
C PHE A 179 17.26 -26.86 -2.00
N GLN A 180 16.16 -26.89 -1.28
CA GLN A 180 15.30 -25.72 -1.04
C GLN A 180 16.04 -24.59 -0.35
N LYS A 181 16.92 -24.89 0.61
CA LYS A 181 17.74 -23.86 1.27
C LYS A 181 18.61 -23.11 0.25
N ARG A 182 19.30 -23.84 -0.62
CA ARG A 182 20.18 -23.25 -1.66
C ARG A 182 19.38 -22.49 -2.71
N MET A 183 18.23 -23.03 -3.11
CA MET A 183 17.32 -22.40 -4.06
C MET A 183 16.76 -21.09 -3.47
N LEU A 184 16.38 -21.07 -2.18
CA LEU A 184 15.90 -19.89 -1.50
C LEU A 184 16.98 -18.79 -1.42
N GLU A 185 18.22 -19.17 -1.07
CA GLU A 185 19.35 -18.21 -1.04
C GLU A 185 19.58 -17.59 -2.44
N ALA A 186 19.55 -18.42 -3.49
CA ALA A 186 19.65 -17.96 -4.86
C ALA A 186 18.47 -17.04 -5.25
N GLN A 187 17.25 -17.41 -4.88
CA GLN A 187 16.05 -16.64 -5.15
C GLN A 187 16.04 -15.27 -4.46
N VAL A 188 16.45 -15.21 -3.20
CA VAL A 188 16.56 -13.93 -2.46
C VAL A 188 17.56 -13.00 -3.16
N LYS A 189 18.71 -13.53 -3.57
CA LYS A 189 19.72 -12.77 -4.29
C LYS A 189 19.22 -12.30 -5.67
N ASN A 190 18.47 -13.15 -6.37
CA ASN A 190 17.84 -12.79 -7.64
C ASN A 190 16.83 -11.63 -7.46
N LEU A 191 15.97 -11.69 -6.45
CA LEU A 191 15.01 -10.61 -6.15
C LEU A 191 15.71 -9.28 -5.82
N GLU A 192 16.86 -9.32 -5.14
CA GLU A 192 17.67 -8.13 -4.86
C GLU A 192 18.20 -7.51 -6.17
N GLN A 193 18.78 -8.32 -7.07
CA GLN A 193 19.30 -7.81 -8.35
C GLN A 193 18.18 -7.31 -9.26
N LEU A 194 17.05 -8.03 -9.33
CA LEU A 194 15.86 -7.58 -10.07
C LEU A 194 15.34 -6.25 -9.53
N GLY A 195 15.39 -6.05 -8.21
CA GLY A 195 15.06 -4.77 -7.59
C GLY A 195 15.95 -3.62 -8.10
N LYS A 196 17.26 -3.84 -8.25
CA LYS A 196 18.21 -2.85 -8.80
C LYS A 196 17.92 -2.54 -10.27
N VAL A 197 17.54 -3.54 -11.07
CA VAL A 197 17.12 -3.34 -12.47
C VAL A 197 15.85 -2.48 -12.53
N ASN A 198 14.82 -2.81 -11.75
CA ASN A 198 13.57 -2.07 -11.73
C ASN A 198 13.74 -0.62 -11.25
N THR A 199 14.61 -0.40 -10.26
CA THR A 199 14.95 0.95 -9.78
C THR A 199 15.60 1.76 -10.90
N HIS A 200 16.55 1.16 -11.64
CA HIS A 200 17.23 1.84 -12.75
C HIS A 200 16.26 2.24 -13.88
N ILE A 201 15.32 1.36 -14.23
CA ILE A 201 14.27 1.67 -15.23
C ILE A 201 13.44 2.86 -14.74
N SER A 202 12.96 2.81 -13.49
CA SER A 202 12.13 3.86 -12.92
C SER A 202 12.86 5.21 -12.87
N GLU A 203 14.13 5.22 -12.49
CA GLU A 203 15.00 6.42 -12.49
C GLU A 203 15.22 6.95 -13.92
N SER A 204 15.47 6.08 -14.89
CA SER A 204 15.67 6.46 -16.29
C SER A 204 14.42 7.08 -16.89
N LEU A 205 13.23 6.50 -16.63
CA LEU A 205 11.95 7.04 -17.09
C LEU A 205 11.65 8.40 -16.45
N LYS A 206 11.88 8.54 -15.15
CA LYS A 206 11.66 9.80 -14.43
C LYS A 206 12.57 10.92 -14.94
N ASN A 207 13.81 10.59 -15.31
CA ASN A 207 14.82 11.54 -15.74
C ASN A 207 15.05 11.56 -17.27
N VAL A 208 14.11 11.03 -18.06
CA VAL A 208 14.26 10.89 -19.52
C VAL A 208 14.60 12.22 -20.21
N HIS A 209 13.97 13.33 -19.81
CA HIS A 209 14.25 14.65 -20.35
C HIS A 209 15.70 15.08 -20.09
N MET A 210 16.21 14.86 -18.87
CA MET A 210 17.60 15.16 -18.51
C MET A 210 18.57 14.29 -19.32
N ILE A 211 18.31 12.97 -19.41
CA ILE A 211 19.14 12.03 -20.17
C ILE A 211 19.24 12.48 -21.63
N LYS A 212 18.09 12.85 -22.25
CA LYS A 212 18.03 13.36 -23.62
C LYS A 212 18.75 14.70 -23.78
N SER A 213 18.51 15.66 -22.87
CA SER A 213 19.11 16.98 -22.93
C SER A 213 20.64 16.95 -22.84
N PHE A 214 21.22 16.00 -22.11
CA PHE A 214 22.67 15.84 -21.96
C PHE A 214 23.25 14.74 -22.86
N SER A 215 22.45 14.13 -23.76
CA SER A 215 22.87 13.06 -24.69
C SER A 215 23.60 11.91 -23.96
N LYS A 216 23.01 11.44 -22.83
CA LYS A 216 23.60 10.41 -21.97
C LYS A 216 22.95 9.03 -22.13
N GLU A 217 22.26 8.79 -23.24
CA GLU A 217 21.58 7.52 -23.52
C GLU A 217 22.56 6.34 -23.50
N ALA A 218 23.71 6.48 -24.16
CA ALA A 218 24.72 5.41 -24.21
C ALA A 218 25.30 5.08 -22.82
N TYR A 219 25.43 6.08 -21.94
CA TYR A 219 25.86 5.85 -20.55
C TYR A 219 24.80 5.07 -19.76
N MET A 220 23.54 5.46 -19.89
CA MET A 220 22.43 4.78 -19.20
C MET A 220 22.24 3.35 -19.73
N GLU A 221 22.37 3.14 -21.04
CA GLU A 221 22.33 1.81 -21.65
C GLU A 221 23.44 0.91 -21.12
N LYS A 222 24.68 1.42 -21.05
CA LYS A 222 25.82 0.65 -20.52
C LYS A 222 25.56 0.22 -19.06
N LEU A 223 25.05 1.14 -18.22
CA LEU A 223 24.73 0.85 -16.82
C LEU A 223 23.60 -0.16 -16.69
N TYR A 224 22.57 -0.03 -17.54
CA TYR A 224 21.45 -0.97 -17.59
C TYR A 224 21.91 -2.38 -18.01
N ARG A 225 22.76 -2.45 -19.05
CA ARG A 225 23.33 -3.73 -19.53
C ARG A 225 24.13 -4.43 -18.42
N GLN A 226 24.93 -3.69 -17.66
CA GLN A 226 25.67 -4.25 -16.54
C GLN A 226 24.72 -4.82 -15.45
N ARG A 227 23.67 -4.09 -15.09
CA ARG A 227 22.66 -4.57 -14.10
C ARG A 227 21.87 -5.77 -14.60
N LEU A 228 21.59 -5.83 -15.90
CA LEU A 228 20.95 -7.00 -16.52
C LEU A 228 21.86 -8.23 -16.48
N GLU A 229 23.16 -8.06 -16.75
CA GLU A 229 24.13 -9.17 -16.67
C GLU A 229 24.23 -9.71 -15.24
N ASP A 230 24.34 -8.83 -14.24
CA ASP A 230 24.34 -9.21 -12.83
C ASP A 230 23.07 -9.98 -12.44
N ASN A 231 21.91 -9.54 -12.94
CA ASN A 231 20.62 -10.23 -12.72
C ASN A 231 20.60 -11.57 -13.47
N PHE A 232 21.06 -11.63 -14.71
CA PHE A 232 21.10 -12.86 -15.51
C PHE A 232 21.89 -13.97 -14.80
N HIS A 233 23.05 -13.68 -14.26
CA HIS A 233 23.84 -14.64 -13.48
C HIS A 233 23.12 -15.16 -12.23
N THR A 234 22.28 -14.32 -11.60
CA THR A 234 21.48 -14.79 -10.45
C THR A 234 20.30 -15.64 -10.89
N VAL A 235 19.64 -15.30 -11.99
CA VAL A 235 18.56 -16.09 -12.61
C VAL A 235 19.10 -17.46 -13.06
N GLU A 236 20.25 -17.49 -13.74
CA GLU A 236 20.91 -18.73 -14.18
C GLU A 236 21.17 -19.67 -12.99
N ARG A 237 21.62 -19.16 -11.88
CA ARG A 237 21.82 -19.95 -10.65
C ARG A 237 20.51 -20.49 -10.07
N VAL A 238 19.44 -19.70 -10.06
CA VAL A 238 18.10 -20.17 -9.64
C VAL A 238 17.64 -21.29 -10.55
N ASN A 239 17.71 -21.09 -11.87
CA ASN A 239 17.30 -22.07 -12.87
C ASN A 239 18.11 -23.37 -12.78
N PHE A 240 19.41 -23.27 -12.48
CA PHE A 240 20.25 -24.46 -12.27
C PHE A 240 19.71 -25.33 -11.12
N TYR A 241 19.45 -24.73 -9.96
CA TYR A 241 18.91 -25.50 -8.82
C TYR A 241 17.52 -26.06 -9.11
N ASP A 242 16.64 -25.28 -9.75
CA ASP A 242 15.29 -25.70 -10.11
C ASP A 242 15.31 -26.85 -11.11
N SER A 243 16.15 -26.75 -12.15
CA SER A 243 16.31 -27.79 -13.17
C SER A 243 16.94 -29.07 -12.62
N CYS A 244 17.80 -28.98 -11.61
CA CYS A 244 18.40 -30.17 -10.99
C CYS A 244 17.46 -30.87 -10.01
N TYR A 245 16.55 -30.13 -9.37
CA TYR A 245 15.71 -30.64 -8.29
C TYR A 245 14.74 -31.73 -8.77
N ALA A 246 13.97 -31.47 -9.83
CA ALA A 246 12.95 -32.40 -10.33
C ALA A 246 13.54 -33.75 -10.79
N PRO A 247 14.63 -33.82 -11.57
CA PRO A 247 15.28 -35.11 -11.93
C PRO A 247 15.80 -35.89 -10.72
N ILE A 248 16.38 -35.22 -9.71
CA ILE A 248 16.87 -35.88 -8.50
C ILE A 248 15.73 -36.55 -7.74
N ILE A 249 14.60 -35.87 -7.58
CA ILE A 249 13.42 -36.43 -6.91
C ILE A 249 12.84 -37.60 -7.76
N GLN A 250 12.78 -37.45 -9.08
CA GLN A 250 12.34 -38.55 -9.95
C GLN A 250 13.26 -39.79 -9.89
N MET A 251 14.58 -39.56 -9.82
CA MET A 251 15.53 -40.66 -9.61
C MET A 251 15.33 -41.33 -8.25
N ALA A 252 15.15 -40.54 -7.20
CA ALA A 252 14.86 -41.07 -5.86
C ALA A 252 13.55 -41.89 -5.84
N ARG A 253 12.50 -41.40 -6.50
CA ARG A 253 11.24 -42.15 -6.71
C ARG A 253 11.47 -43.46 -7.44
N ALA A 254 12.18 -43.44 -8.56
CA ALA A 254 12.47 -44.64 -9.37
C ALA A 254 13.27 -45.67 -8.57
N LEU A 255 14.28 -45.24 -7.79
CA LEU A 255 15.08 -46.13 -6.92
C LEU A 255 14.18 -46.81 -5.87
N VAL A 256 13.29 -46.06 -5.23
CA VAL A 256 12.36 -46.61 -4.22
C VAL A 256 11.41 -47.61 -4.83
N ILE A 257 10.82 -47.30 -5.99
CA ILE A 257 9.93 -48.23 -6.71
C ILE A 257 10.69 -49.49 -7.12
N SER A 258 11.89 -49.35 -7.67
CA SER A 258 12.74 -50.49 -8.05
C SER A 258 13.08 -51.38 -6.86
N LEU A 259 13.39 -50.75 -5.69
CA LEU A 259 13.66 -51.49 -4.46
C LEU A 259 12.44 -52.30 -4.00
N ILE A 260 11.23 -51.72 -4.07
CA ILE A 260 9.99 -52.39 -3.69
C ILE A 260 9.74 -53.58 -4.62
N VAL A 261 9.91 -53.41 -5.92
CA VAL A 261 9.73 -54.47 -6.92
C VAL A 261 10.74 -55.59 -6.68
N LEU A 262 12.02 -55.28 -6.45
CA LEU A 262 13.06 -56.27 -6.13
C LEU A 262 12.76 -57.04 -4.84
N LEU A 263 12.37 -56.36 -3.78
CA LEU A 263 12.04 -56.98 -2.49
C LEU A 263 10.75 -57.83 -2.56
N SER A 264 9.90 -57.56 -3.56
CA SER A 264 8.65 -58.32 -3.79
C SER A 264 8.86 -59.51 -4.73
N SER A 265 10.04 -59.65 -5.34
CA SER A 265 10.33 -60.73 -6.30
C SER A 265 10.24 -62.10 -5.63
N ASN A 266 9.78 -63.12 -6.40
CA ASN A 266 9.56 -64.48 -5.89
C ASN A 266 10.83 -65.15 -5.34
N GLN A 267 12.01 -64.69 -5.71
CA GLN A 267 13.28 -65.23 -5.23
C GLN A 267 13.63 -64.75 -3.80
N LEU A 268 13.16 -63.55 -3.42
CA LEU A 268 13.44 -62.98 -2.08
C LEU A 268 12.29 -63.14 -1.09
N ASN A 269 11.05 -63.29 -1.53
CA ASN A 269 9.80 -63.45 -0.79
C ASN A 269 9.74 -62.70 0.58
N PHE A 270 10.59 -61.65 0.67
CA PHE A 270 10.87 -60.94 1.92
C PHE A 270 9.63 -60.18 2.43
N LEU A 271 8.85 -59.64 1.49
CA LEU A 271 7.69 -58.81 1.86
C LEU A 271 6.40 -59.65 2.02
N GLY A 272 6.30 -60.82 1.36
CA GLY A 272 5.13 -61.73 1.45
C GLY A 272 3.82 -61.08 1.00
N ILE A 273 3.86 -60.21 -0.03
CA ILE A 273 2.73 -59.42 -0.50
C ILE A 273 2.23 -59.89 -1.86
N SER A 274 0.91 -59.67 -2.13
CA SER A 274 0.29 -59.95 -3.42
C SER A 274 0.70 -58.95 -4.50
N LEU A 275 0.50 -59.33 -5.79
CA LEU A 275 0.78 -58.44 -6.93
C LEU A 275 -0.04 -57.14 -6.84
N GLY A 276 -1.30 -57.21 -6.41
CA GLY A 276 -2.14 -56.03 -6.17
C GLY A 276 -1.64 -55.16 -5.04
N MET A 277 -1.07 -55.74 -3.97
CA MET A 277 -0.40 -54.96 -2.91
C MET A 277 0.84 -54.23 -3.42
N VAL A 278 1.64 -54.85 -4.28
CA VAL A 278 2.83 -54.21 -4.88
C VAL A 278 2.42 -52.98 -5.70
N THR A 279 1.46 -53.15 -6.59
CA THR A 279 0.97 -52.03 -7.45
C THR A 279 0.37 -50.90 -6.67
N ALA A 280 -0.50 -51.19 -5.66
CA ALA A 280 -1.07 -50.20 -4.80
C ALA A 280 0.00 -49.45 -3.94
N SER A 281 1.04 -50.17 -3.50
CA SER A 281 2.14 -49.57 -2.75
C SER A 281 3.00 -48.64 -3.63
N ILE A 282 3.22 -49.01 -4.91
CA ILE A 282 3.91 -48.13 -5.88
C ILE A 282 3.15 -46.85 -6.07
N ASP A 283 1.80 -46.90 -6.19
CA ASP A 283 0.96 -45.72 -6.37
C ASP A 283 0.95 -44.86 -5.11
N LEU A 284 0.74 -45.44 -3.91
CA LEU A 284 0.80 -44.72 -2.65
C LEU A 284 2.15 -44.05 -2.38
N ILE A 285 3.25 -44.75 -2.65
CA ILE A 285 4.60 -44.20 -2.48
C ILE A 285 4.85 -43.08 -3.52
N SER A 286 4.41 -43.27 -4.77
CA SER A 286 4.50 -42.20 -5.77
C SER A 286 3.76 -40.92 -5.32
N ASN A 287 2.58 -41.09 -4.72
CA ASN A 287 1.77 -39.98 -4.20
C ASN A 287 2.34 -39.39 -2.91
N LEU A 288 3.31 -40.03 -2.23
CA LEU A 288 3.99 -39.49 -1.05
C LEU A 288 5.01 -38.39 -1.40
N PHE A 289 5.59 -38.42 -2.59
CA PHE A 289 6.62 -37.47 -2.99
C PHE A 289 6.06 -36.05 -3.17
N SER A 290 4.88 -35.91 -3.80
CA SER A 290 4.27 -34.60 -4.07
C SER A 290 4.06 -33.74 -2.81
N PRO A 291 3.41 -34.20 -1.71
CA PRO A 291 3.29 -33.44 -0.48
C PRO A 291 4.62 -33.02 0.14
N ILE A 292 5.65 -33.89 0.04
CA ILE A 292 6.98 -33.57 0.59
C ILE A 292 7.66 -32.48 -0.25
N GLU A 293 7.47 -32.48 -1.56
CA GLU A 293 7.98 -31.45 -2.46
C GLU A 293 7.33 -30.10 -2.19
N THR A 294 6.02 -30.06 -1.98
CA THR A 294 5.25 -28.81 -1.74
C THR A 294 5.52 -28.19 -0.37
N LEU A 295 5.80 -29.00 0.66
CA LEU A 295 6.09 -28.48 2.02
C LEU A 295 7.16 -27.38 2.06
N GLY A 296 8.14 -27.42 1.16
CA GLY A 296 9.18 -26.41 1.14
C GLY A 296 8.72 -25.06 0.56
N THR A 297 7.92 -25.08 -0.48
CA THR A 297 7.32 -23.86 -1.04
C THR A 297 6.28 -23.27 -0.09
N GLU A 298 5.52 -24.11 0.57
CA GLU A 298 4.57 -23.72 1.61
C GLU A 298 5.26 -23.02 2.79
N LEU A 299 6.40 -23.55 3.25
CA LEU A 299 7.19 -22.92 4.30
C LEU A 299 7.71 -21.55 3.87
N GLN A 300 8.10 -21.37 2.60
CA GLN A 300 8.47 -20.05 2.06
C GLN A 300 7.29 -19.08 2.05
N ASN A 301 6.09 -19.54 1.66
CA ASN A 301 4.86 -18.74 1.70
C ASN A 301 4.52 -18.33 3.13
N VAL A 302 4.71 -19.23 4.10
CA VAL A 302 4.58 -18.93 5.54
C VAL A 302 5.56 -17.83 5.96
N GLN A 303 6.83 -17.90 5.56
CA GLN A 303 7.83 -16.89 5.92
C GLN A 303 7.54 -15.51 5.30
N LYS A 304 7.16 -15.49 4.01
CA LYS A 304 6.73 -14.25 3.31
C LYS A 304 5.51 -13.63 4.00
N GLY A 305 4.54 -14.47 4.31
CA GLY A 305 3.32 -14.04 4.97
C GLY A 305 3.54 -13.50 6.37
N ILE A 306 4.39 -14.12 7.19
CA ILE A 306 4.79 -13.60 8.51
C ILE A 306 5.41 -12.21 8.39
N SER A 307 6.24 -11.98 7.36
CA SER A 307 6.81 -10.66 7.09
C SER A 307 5.74 -9.63 6.69
N GLY A 308 4.74 -10.04 5.89
CA GLY A 308 3.58 -9.21 5.57
C GLY A 308 2.75 -8.86 6.81
N VAL A 309 2.44 -9.86 7.64
CA VAL A 309 1.75 -9.67 8.93
C VAL A 309 2.48 -8.65 9.80
N ARG A 310 3.81 -8.75 9.90
CA ARG A 310 4.61 -7.82 10.70
C ARG A 310 4.48 -6.39 10.19
N ARG A 311 4.67 -6.15 8.88
CA ARG A 311 4.55 -4.80 8.30
C ARG A 311 3.14 -4.21 8.42
N ILE A 312 2.10 -5.03 8.31
CA ILE A 312 0.71 -4.60 8.55
C ILE A 312 0.51 -4.24 10.03
N ASN A 313 1.04 -5.05 10.97
CA ASN A 313 0.96 -4.72 12.39
C ASN A 313 1.74 -3.45 12.75
N ASP A 314 2.91 -3.23 12.17
CA ASP A 314 3.68 -2.00 12.36
C ASP A 314 2.84 -0.79 11.92
N PHE A 315 2.12 -0.90 10.78
CA PHE A 315 1.20 0.13 10.33
C PHE A 315 0.01 0.35 11.30
N TYR A 316 -0.55 -0.69 11.89
CA TYR A 316 -1.61 -0.55 12.90
C TYR A 316 -1.12 0.11 14.19
N LEU A 317 0.14 -0.06 14.55
CA LEU A 317 0.76 0.55 15.74
C LEU A 317 1.10 2.03 15.55
N GLU A 318 1.09 2.53 14.31
CA GLU A 318 1.30 3.96 14.06
C GLU A 318 0.27 4.81 14.81
N PRO A 319 0.69 5.93 15.40
CA PRO A 319 -0.20 6.78 16.18
C PRO A 319 -1.34 7.33 15.33
N GLU A 320 -2.54 7.23 15.86
CA GLU A 320 -3.72 7.87 15.29
C GLU A 320 -3.80 9.32 15.76
N GLU A 321 -4.37 10.17 14.91
CA GLU A 321 -4.74 11.50 15.37
C GLU A 321 -5.71 11.37 16.55
N PRO A 322 -5.47 12.08 17.66
CA PRO A 322 -6.39 12.07 18.78
C PRO A 322 -7.78 12.49 18.28
N LYS A 323 -8.82 11.79 18.73
CA LYS A 323 -10.19 12.22 18.44
C LYS A 323 -10.34 13.64 18.97
N LYS A 324 -10.49 14.57 18.04
CA LYS A 324 -10.76 15.96 18.37
C LYS A 324 -12.07 15.98 19.14
N CYS A 325 -12.01 16.39 20.41
CA CYS A 325 -13.14 16.29 21.31
C CYS A 325 -14.25 17.24 20.86
N GLY A 326 -15.36 16.69 20.36
CA GLY A 326 -16.56 17.42 20.00
C GLY A 326 -17.36 17.96 21.20
N THR A 327 -16.68 18.65 22.15
CA THR A 327 -17.34 19.40 23.22
C THR A 327 -17.79 20.80 22.78
N LEU A 328 -17.38 21.23 21.59
CA LEU A 328 -17.89 22.43 20.95
C LEU A 328 -18.85 21.97 19.85
N THR A 329 -20.13 22.25 20.00
CA THR A 329 -21.09 22.07 18.91
C THR A 329 -20.62 22.84 17.68
N ASP A 330 -20.71 22.25 16.50
CA ASP A 330 -20.25 22.81 15.23
C ASP A 330 -20.65 24.27 15.04
N GLN A 331 -21.90 24.65 15.43
CA GLN A 331 -22.38 26.02 15.43
C GLN A 331 -21.64 26.96 16.41
N ALA A 332 -21.15 26.44 17.53
CA ALA A 332 -20.45 27.28 18.51
C ALA A 332 -19.01 27.62 18.06
N ILE A 333 -18.36 26.72 17.30
CA ILE A 333 -17.04 26.95 16.69
C ILE A 333 -17.18 28.01 15.60
N LEU A 334 -18.11 27.82 14.66
CA LEU A 334 -18.36 28.74 13.56
C LEU A 334 -18.78 30.14 14.07
N GLY A 335 -19.69 30.19 15.04
CA GLY A 335 -20.14 31.47 15.62
C GLY A 335 -19.06 32.24 16.37
N LYS A 336 -18.08 31.57 16.97
CA LYS A 336 -16.97 32.21 17.72
C LYS A 336 -15.78 32.58 16.83
N THR A 337 -15.54 31.86 15.71
CA THR A 337 -14.30 31.98 14.97
C THR A 337 -14.41 32.77 13.66
N GLN A 338 -15.63 32.98 13.13
CA GLN A 338 -15.80 33.67 11.84
C GLN A 338 -15.33 35.14 11.84
N ASN A 339 -15.27 35.84 12.99
CA ASN A 339 -14.89 37.26 13.07
C ASN A 339 -13.72 37.50 14.04
N VAL A 340 -12.88 36.50 14.31
CA VAL A 340 -11.83 36.65 15.34
C VAL A 340 -10.45 36.30 14.74
N GLY A 341 -9.42 36.97 15.25
CA GLY A 341 -8.06 36.84 14.78
C GLY A 341 -7.37 35.55 15.21
N LEU A 342 -6.15 35.35 14.73
CA LEU A 342 -5.23 34.24 15.05
C LEU A 342 -4.22 34.70 16.10
N THR A 343 -4.04 33.91 17.16
CA THR A 343 -3.05 34.16 18.21
C THR A 343 -2.10 32.97 18.34
N PHE A 344 -0.81 33.24 18.33
CA PHE A 344 0.24 32.28 18.57
C PHE A 344 0.82 32.47 19.96
N GLU A 345 0.77 31.44 20.79
CA GLU A 345 1.23 31.48 22.18
C GLU A 345 2.43 30.54 22.34
N GLN A 346 3.67 31.06 22.31
CA GLN A 346 4.93 30.32 22.53
C GLN A 346 5.03 29.06 21.64
N VAL A 347 4.66 29.14 20.37
CA VAL A 347 4.56 28.01 19.47
C VAL A 347 5.94 27.51 19.06
N SER A 348 6.26 26.26 19.37
CA SER A 348 7.46 25.58 18.89
C SER A 348 7.07 24.29 18.17
N PHE A 349 7.87 23.93 17.15
CA PHE A 349 7.63 22.70 16.38
C PHE A 349 8.92 22.09 15.86
N SER A 350 9.02 20.75 15.94
CA SER A 350 10.09 19.92 15.37
C SER A 350 9.48 18.67 14.72
N TYR A 351 10.00 18.26 13.55
CA TYR A 351 9.64 16.95 12.98
C TYR A 351 10.37 15.81 13.70
N THR A 352 11.59 16.06 14.15
CA THR A 352 12.41 15.15 14.96
C THR A 352 12.88 15.90 16.18
N ALA A 353 13.11 15.19 17.30
CA ALA A 353 13.49 15.81 18.58
C ALA A 353 14.76 16.69 18.48
N ASP A 354 15.67 16.37 17.55
CA ASP A 354 16.98 17.00 17.46
C ASP A 354 17.04 18.21 16.50
N GLN A 355 15.96 18.51 15.76
CA GLN A 355 15.93 19.58 14.77
C GLN A 355 14.70 20.47 14.92
N PRO A 356 14.77 21.52 15.75
CA PRO A 356 13.70 22.49 15.86
C PRO A 356 13.58 23.28 14.54
N ILE A 357 12.33 23.49 14.08
CA ILE A 357 12.02 24.25 12.87
C ILE A 357 11.41 25.58 13.23
N LEU A 358 10.58 25.62 14.24
CA LEU A 358 9.97 26.84 14.76
C LEU A 358 10.16 26.87 16.28
N GLU A 359 10.56 28.02 16.81
CA GLU A 359 10.86 28.17 18.22
C GLU A 359 10.17 29.40 18.83
N LYS A 360 9.32 29.15 19.82
CA LYS A 360 8.66 30.15 20.67
C LYS A 360 8.03 31.32 19.89
N LEU A 361 7.29 30.99 18.82
CA LEU A 361 6.62 32.01 18.03
C LEU A 361 5.49 32.64 18.81
N GLU A 362 5.52 33.97 18.89
CA GLU A 362 4.45 34.81 19.43
C GLU A 362 3.98 35.77 18.34
N LEU A 363 2.71 35.74 18.02
CA LEU A 363 2.12 36.61 17.01
C LEU A 363 0.62 36.78 17.28
N ASN A 364 0.11 37.97 17.08
CA ASN A 364 -1.32 38.24 17.15
C ASN A 364 -1.77 38.88 15.82
N ILE A 365 -2.64 38.22 15.08
CA ILE A 365 -3.19 38.64 13.78
C ILE A 365 -4.65 38.98 13.99
N LYS A 366 -5.03 40.24 13.75
CA LYS A 366 -6.42 40.69 13.85
C LYS A 366 -7.25 40.13 12.68
N HIS A 367 -8.54 39.94 12.90
CA HIS A 367 -9.48 39.59 11.85
C HIS A 367 -9.44 40.60 10.69
N GLY A 368 -9.54 40.11 9.46
CA GLY A 368 -9.55 40.94 8.26
C GLY A 368 -8.19 41.53 7.87
N THR A 369 -7.11 41.15 8.56
CA THR A 369 -5.76 41.63 8.25
C THR A 369 -5.12 40.74 7.17
N ASN A 370 -4.42 41.39 6.22
CA ASN A 370 -3.60 40.70 5.22
C ASN A 370 -2.15 40.66 5.71
N VAL A 371 -1.65 39.43 5.99
CA VAL A 371 -0.30 39.20 6.54
C VAL A 371 0.55 38.41 5.55
N THR A 372 1.75 38.91 5.27
CA THR A 372 2.72 38.19 4.44
C THR A 372 3.88 37.66 5.27
N PHE A 373 4.04 36.33 5.27
CA PHE A 373 5.18 35.64 5.84
C PHE A 373 6.31 35.55 4.79
N THR A 374 7.48 36.02 5.15
CA THR A 374 8.67 35.97 4.31
C THR A 374 9.88 35.44 5.08
N GLY A 375 10.94 35.07 4.39
CA GLY A 375 12.15 34.50 4.97
C GLY A 375 12.80 33.48 4.05
N ARG A 376 13.99 33.00 4.35
CA ARG A 376 14.74 32.06 3.50
C ARG A 376 13.96 30.75 3.28
N THR A 377 14.25 30.09 2.15
CA THR A 377 13.71 28.77 1.87
C THR A 377 14.16 27.79 2.97
N GLY A 378 13.23 26.94 3.46
CA GLY A 378 13.53 25.99 4.53
C GLY A 378 13.35 26.50 5.95
N VAL A 379 13.04 27.79 6.18
CA VAL A 379 12.86 28.36 7.53
C VAL A 379 11.57 27.93 8.26
N GLY A 380 10.71 27.12 7.62
CA GLY A 380 9.50 26.59 8.24
C GLY A 380 8.19 27.29 7.87
N LYS A 381 8.15 28.15 6.82
CA LYS A 381 6.91 28.87 6.40
C LYS A 381 5.74 27.94 6.07
N THR A 382 5.93 26.94 5.22
CA THR A 382 4.90 25.96 4.87
C THR A 382 4.53 25.08 6.08
N THR A 383 5.49 24.79 6.97
CA THR A 383 5.23 24.13 8.25
C THR A 383 4.32 24.96 9.14
N LEU A 384 4.53 26.28 9.19
CA LEU A 384 3.67 27.20 9.90
C LEU A 384 2.22 27.17 9.38
N PHE A 385 2.02 27.13 8.07
CA PHE A 385 0.69 26.98 7.47
C PHE A 385 0.02 25.66 7.85
N ARG A 386 0.76 24.57 7.87
CA ARG A 386 0.23 23.28 8.33
C ARG A 386 -0.15 23.30 9.82
N LEU A 387 0.57 24.01 10.64
CA LEU A 387 0.23 24.24 12.06
C LEU A 387 -1.03 25.10 12.21
N ILE A 388 -1.16 26.18 11.43
CA ILE A 388 -2.35 27.06 11.42
C ILE A 388 -3.61 26.27 11.03
N MET A 389 -3.50 25.39 10.03
CA MET A 389 -4.61 24.51 9.63
C MET A 389 -4.88 23.37 10.62
N GLY A 390 -4.10 23.27 11.72
CA GLY A 390 -4.21 22.17 12.68
C GLY A 390 -3.97 20.78 12.05
N LEU A 391 -3.16 20.70 10.99
CA LEU A 391 -2.69 19.45 10.37
C LEU A 391 -1.50 18.86 11.13
N LEU A 392 -0.73 19.70 11.80
CA LEU A 392 0.37 19.31 12.67
C LEU A 392 0.09 19.83 14.08
N GLN A 393 0.49 19.07 15.08
CA GLN A 393 0.42 19.49 16.48
C GLN A 393 1.72 20.20 16.85
N PRO A 394 1.67 21.40 17.47
CA PRO A 394 2.87 22.04 18.03
C PRO A 394 3.55 21.13 19.05
N THR A 395 4.88 21.14 19.10
CA THR A 395 5.65 20.44 20.14
C THR A 395 5.47 21.12 21.51
N SER A 396 5.32 22.44 21.51
CA SER A 396 4.93 23.25 22.68
C SER A 396 4.19 24.50 22.23
N GLY A 397 3.42 25.12 23.15
CA GLY A 397 2.57 26.23 22.83
C GLY A 397 1.28 25.83 22.13
N ARG A 398 0.52 26.81 21.62
CA ARG A 398 -0.75 26.59 20.90
C ARG A 398 -1.04 27.73 19.93
N ILE A 399 -1.84 27.42 18.91
CA ILE A 399 -2.36 28.40 17.96
C ILE A 399 -3.87 28.47 18.18
N LEU A 400 -4.37 29.68 18.44
CA LEU A 400 -5.77 29.90 18.71
C LEU A 400 -6.42 30.68 17.57
N LEU A 401 -7.57 30.21 17.10
CA LEU A 401 -8.48 30.94 16.23
C LEU A 401 -9.71 31.37 17.08
N GLY A 402 -9.84 32.66 17.36
CA GLY A 402 -10.92 33.14 18.23
C GLY A 402 -10.92 32.55 19.65
N GLY A 403 -9.75 32.20 20.18
CA GLY A 403 -9.60 31.57 21.49
C GLY A 403 -9.80 30.05 21.49
N VAL A 404 -10.03 29.43 20.34
CA VAL A 404 -10.14 27.96 20.16
C VAL A 404 -8.84 27.44 19.55
N ASP A 405 -8.26 26.40 20.14
CA ASP A 405 -7.06 25.75 19.63
C ASP A 405 -7.37 25.11 18.27
N VAL A 406 -6.66 25.54 17.22
CA VAL A 406 -6.86 25.07 15.84
C VAL A 406 -6.63 23.56 15.69
N TYR A 407 -5.80 22.96 16.54
CA TYR A 407 -5.56 21.52 16.52
C TYR A 407 -6.77 20.73 17.07
N GLN A 408 -7.57 21.31 17.93
CA GLN A 408 -8.78 20.70 18.52
C GLN A 408 -10.02 20.84 17.61
N ILE A 409 -9.96 21.66 16.56
CA ILE A 409 -11.07 21.86 15.63
C ILE A 409 -11.30 20.56 14.83
N PRO A 410 -12.53 20.03 14.76
CA PRO A 410 -12.86 18.87 13.93
C PRO A 410 -12.49 19.05 12.46
N ASN A 411 -12.04 18.00 11.81
CA ASN A 411 -11.63 18.08 10.40
C ASN A 411 -12.80 18.45 9.47
N SER A 412 -14.04 18.08 9.82
CA SER A 412 -15.27 18.46 9.10
C SER A 412 -15.49 19.96 9.00
N GLU A 413 -15.04 20.72 10.02
CA GLU A 413 -15.25 22.17 10.10
C GLU A 413 -14.12 22.98 9.44
N LYS A 414 -12.94 22.37 9.27
CA LYS A 414 -11.74 23.09 8.81
C LYS A 414 -11.92 23.75 7.46
N ARG A 415 -12.71 23.14 6.55
CA ARG A 415 -12.93 23.67 5.21
C ARG A 415 -13.73 24.97 5.19
N GLN A 416 -14.61 25.16 6.17
CA GLN A 416 -15.38 26.40 6.34
C GLN A 416 -14.56 27.51 7.03
N LEU A 417 -13.48 27.12 7.73
CA LEU A 417 -12.60 28.06 8.44
C LEU A 417 -11.38 28.44 7.62
N PHE A 418 -10.79 27.48 6.89
CA PHE A 418 -9.54 27.65 6.17
C PHE A 418 -9.69 27.33 4.69
N GLY A 419 -9.41 28.31 3.82
CA GLY A 419 -9.18 28.11 2.41
C GLY A 419 -7.68 28.05 2.13
N TYR A 420 -7.18 26.96 1.54
CA TYR A 420 -5.75 26.81 1.27
C TYR A 420 -5.49 26.73 -0.22
N VAL A 421 -4.63 27.61 -0.71
CA VAL A 421 -4.14 27.64 -2.10
C VAL A 421 -2.70 27.15 -2.09
N GLU A 422 -2.49 25.94 -2.61
CA GLU A 422 -1.18 25.31 -2.70
C GLU A 422 -0.31 25.97 -3.79
N GLN A 423 1.01 25.87 -3.63
CA GLN A 423 2.00 26.32 -4.63
C GLN A 423 1.77 25.62 -5.99
N GLN A 424 1.44 24.33 -6.00
CA GLN A 424 1.14 23.55 -7.19
C GLN A 424 -0.25 22.91 -7.07
N PHE A 425 -1.10 23.18 -8.06
CA PHE A 425 -2.44 22.58 -8.09
C PHE A 425 -2.35 21.07 -8.36
N THR A 426 -2.90 20.28 -7.48
CA THR A 426 -2.99 18.82 -7.62
C THR A 426 -4.38 18.44 -8.10
N PHE A 427 -4.44 17.74 -9.26
CA PHE A 427 -5.68 17.17 -9.76
C PHE A 427 -6.03 15.88 -9.02
N ILE A 428 -7.30 15.73 -8.65
CA ILE A 428 -7.90 14.45 -8.28
C ILE A 428 -8.53 13.82 -9.54
N ARG A 429 -8.70 12.51 -9.55
CA ARG A 429 -9.42 11.85 -10.65
C ARG A 429 -10.92 12.17 -10.54
N GLY A 430 -11.46 12.88 -11.50
CA GLY A 430 -12.86 13.28 -11.49
C GLY A 430 -13.19 14.42 -12.44
N THR A 431 -14.41 14.94 -12.34
CA THR A 431 -14.92 16.03 -13.19
C THR A 431 -14.40 17.39 -12.73
N VAL A 432 -14.56 18.44 -13.56
CA VAL A 432 -14.24 19.82 -13.19
C VAL A 432 -14.98 20.22 -11.91
N ALA A 433 -16.26 19.88 -11.78
CA ALA A 433 -17.01 20.14 -10.54
C ALA A 433 -16.36 19.47 -9.33
N GLN A 434 -15.92 18.23 -9.48
CA GLN A 434 -15.23 17.50 -8.41
C GLN A 434 -13.84 18.04 -8.08
N GLN A 435 -13.15 18.72 -9.03
CA GLN A 435 -11.89 19.42 -8.71
C GLN A 435 -12.11 20.53 -7.68
N ILE A 436 -13.27 21.18 -7.69
CA ILE A 436 -13.59 22.31 -6.82
C ILE A 436 -14.26 21.83 -5.54
N SER A 437 -15.29 20.96 -5.63
CA SER A 437 -16.01 20.43 -4.46
C SER A 437 -15.19 19.43 -3.66
N LEU A 438 -14.20 18.72 -4.26
CA LEU A 438 -13.47 17.60 -3.69
C LEU A 438 -14.39 16.45 -3.25
N GLY A 439 -15.55 16.31 -3.88
CA GLY A 439 -16.56 15.29 -3.54
C GLY A 439 -17.36 15.60 -2.28
N ASP A 440 -17.27 16.82 -1.75
CA ASP A 440 -18.03 17.26 -0.58
C ASP A 440 -19.48 17.51 -0.97
N GLU A 441 -20.39 16.69 -0.47
CA GLU A 441 -21.83 16.77 -0.77
C GLU A 441 -22.51 18.02 -0.21
N SER A 442 -21.90 18.71 0.75
CA SER A 442 -22.39 19.98 1.29
C SER A 442 -22.23 21.15 0.31
N ILE A 443 -21.36 21.00 -0.71
CA ILE A 443 -21.09 22.01 -1.72
C ILE A 443 -21.95 21.75 -2.96
N SER A 444 -22.92 22.60 -3.16
CA SER A 444 -23.81 22.53 -4.32
C SER A 444 -23.11 22.92 -5.64
N ILE A 445 -23.63 22.43 -6.77
CA ILE A 445 -23.11 22.82 -8.09
C ILE A 445 -23.21 24.33 -8.34
N LYS A 446 -24.20 25.00 -7.76
CA LYS A 446 -24.34 26.48 -7.85
C LYS A 446 -23.16 27.18 -7.19
N GLN A 447 -22.73 26.75 -6.00
CA GLN A 447 -21.55 27.30 -5.32
C GLN A 447 -20.27 27.07 -6.15
N VAL A 448 -20.17 25.91 -6.81
CA VAL A 448 -19.05 25.63 -7.72
C VAL A 448 -19.06 26.62 -8.90
N GLU A 449 -20.23 26.82 -9.53
CA GLU A 449 -20.38 27.78 -10.63
C GLU A 449 -20.06 29.22 -10.21
N GLU A 450 -20.52 29.64 -9.03
CA GLU A 450 -20.24 30.97 -8.47
C GLU A 450 -18.75 31.17 -8.22
N ALA A 451 -18.07 30.17 -7.63
CA ALA A 451 -16.63 30.21 -7.44
C ALA A 451 -15.86 30.26 -8.77
N MET A 452 -16.34 29.53 -9.78
CA MET A 452 -15.72 29.53 -11.12
C MET A 452 -15.96 30.83 -11.88
N LYS A 453 -17.14 31.46 -11.72
CA LYS A 453 -17.43 32.81 -12.23
C LYS A 453 -16.54 33.84 -11.53
N PHE A 454 -16.38 33.74 -10.22
CA PHE A 454 -15.53 34.63 -9.45
C PHE A 454 -14.07 34.65 -9.95
N VAL A 455 -13.50 33.47 -10.27
CA VAL A 455 -12.13 33.38 -10.80
C VAL A 455 -12.06 33.59 -12.32
N GLY A 456 -13.19 33.72 -13.00
CA GLY A 456 -13.27 33.97 -14.45
C GLY A 456 -12.90 32.76 -15.31
N LEU A 457 -13.24 31.55 -14.85
CA LEU A 457 -13.07 30.30 -15.60
C LEU A 457 -14.39 29.66 -16.04
N HIS A 458 -15.55 30.24 -15.67
CA HIS A 458 -16.86 29.69 -15.98
C HIS A 458 -17.05 29.47 -17.48
N ASP A 459 -16.85 30.50 -18.30
CA ASP A 459 -17.04 30.44 -19.75
C ASP A 459 -16.09 29.45 -20.41
N TYR A 460 -14.86 29.36 -19.94
CA TYR A 460 -13.89 28.37 -20.41
C TYR A 460 -14.40 26.94 -20.19
N VAL A 461 -14.92 26.65 -18.99
CA VAL A 461 -15.46 25.32 -18.65
C VAL A 461 -16.73 25.02 -19.40
N MET A 462 -17.64 25.99 -19.58
CA MET A 462 -18.88 25.81 -20.35
C MET A 462 -18.62 25.51 -21.82
N ASN A 463 -17.48 25.93 -22.38
CA ASN A 463 -17.05 25.60 -23.74
C ASN A 463 -16.38 24.23 -23.87
N MET A 464 -16.17 23.48 -22.77
CA MET A 464 -15.74 22.10 -22.82
C MET A 464 -16.90 21.18 -23.25
N GLU A 465 -16.56 20.02 -23.79
CA GLU A 465 -17.53 19.07 -24.38
C GLU A 465 -18.69 18.69 -23.43
N HIS A 466 -18.40 18.55 -22.13
CA HIS A 466 -19.38 18.20 -21.09
C HIS A 466 -19.47 19.26 -19.98
N GLY A 467 -18.97 20.49 -20.20
CA GLY A 467 -19.00 21.54 -19.18
C GLY A 467 -18.37 21.13 -17.86
N TYR A 468 -19.07 21.30 -16.75
CA TYR A 468 -18.61 20.92 -15.42
C TYR A 468 -18.47 19.41 -15.19
N ASP A 469 -19.11 18.58 -16.02
CA ASP A 469 -19.00 17.11 -15.96
C ASP A 469 -17.83 16.57 -16.79
N THR A 470 -17.08 17.46 -17.46
CA THR A 470 -15.86 17.07 -18.17
C THR A 470 -14.86 16.45 -17.19
N VAL A 471 -14.44 15.20 -17.47
CA VAL A 471 -13.41 14.50 -16.69
C VAL A 471 -12.05 15.07 -17.07
N VAL A 472 -11.34 15.57 -16.09
CA VAL A 472 -10.03 16.22 -16.28
C VAL A 472 -8.90 15.39 -15.70
N SER A 473 -7.73 15.46 -16.33
CA SER A 473 -6.52 14.77 -15.93
C SER A 473 -5.34 15.73 -15.74
N GLN A 474 -4.22 15.22 -15.23
CA GLN A 474 -3.00 16.03 -15.05
C GLN A 474 -2.40 16.57 -16.35
N HIS A 475 -2.78 16.02 -17.52
CA HIS A 475 -2.12 16.25 -18.80
C HIS A 475 -2.99 17.15 -19.71
N GLY A 476 -2.68 18.46 -19.69
CA GLY A 476 -2.99 19.31 -20.84
C GLY A 476 -4.29 20.12 -20.83
N ASP A 477 -5.25 19.83 -19.94
CA ASP A 477 -6.57 20.47 -19.99
C ASP A 477 -6.58 21.94 -19.53
N PHE A 478 -5.63 22.34 -18.69
CA PHE A 478 -5.52 23.69 -18.14
C PHE A 478 -4.08 24.22 -18.18
N SER A 479 -3.92 25.49 -18.55
CA SER A 479 -2.64 26.20 -18.42
C SER A 479 -2.23 26.37 -16.95
N GLN A 480 -0.97 26.71 -16.68
CA GLN A 480 -0.49 26.91 -15.30
C GLN A 480 -1.28 28.00 -14.57
N GLY A 481 -1.60 29.11 -15.25
CA GLY A 481 -2.42 30.17 -14.69
C GLY A 481 -3.86 29.73 -14.41
N GLN A 482 -4.47 28.94 -15.30
CA GLN A 482 -5.80 28.37 -15.09
C GLN A 482 -5.82 27.38 -13.92
N LYS A 483 -4.76 26.58 -13.73
CA LYS A 483 -4.59 25.70 -12.56
C LYS A 483 -4.56 26.48 -11.26
N GLN A 484 -3.90 27.64 -11.24
CA GLN A 484 -3.90 28.52 -10.06
C GLN A 484 -5.28 29.13 -9.78
N LEU A 485 -6.01 29.52 -10.84
CA LEU A 485 -7.38 29.99 -10.68
C LEU A 485 -8.32 28.88 -10.17
N LEU A 486 -8.14 27.63 -10.60
CA LEU A 486 -8.85 26.47 -10.04
C LEU A 486 -8.51 26.26 -8.56
N ALA A 487 -7.23 26.41 -8.16
CA ALA A 487 -6.82 26.33 -6.76
C ALA A 487 -7.51 27.39 -5.89
N ILE A 488 -7.62 28.60 -6.41
CA ILE A 488 -8.34 29.70 -5.72
C ILE A 488 -9.83 29.38 -5.63
N ALA A 489 -10.48 28.93 -6.71
CA ALA A 489 -11.88 28.53 -6.71
C ALA A 489 -12.15 27.42 -5.67
N ARG A 490 -11.30 26.39 -5.60
CA ARG A 490 -11.33 25.31 -4.61
C ARG A 490 -11.22 25.84 -3.17
N ALA A 491 -10.36 26.85 -2.94
CA ALA A 491 -10.14 27.41 -1.63
C ALA A 491 -11.34 28.26 -1.15
N ILE A 492 -12.02 29.00 -2.06
CA ILE A 492 -13.08 29.95 -1.69
C ILE A 492 -14.49 29.37 -1.75
N VAL A 493 -14.71 28.20 -2.37
CA VAL A 493 -16.04 27.63 -2.60
C VAL A 493 -16.85 27.39 -1.33
N ALA A 494 -16.17 27.12 -0.21
CA ALA A 494 -16.78 26.93 1.12
C ALA A 494 -16.87 28.22 1.95
N ASP A 495 -16.57 29.38 1.35
CA ASP A 495 -16.56 30.71 1.99
C ASP A 495 -15.77 30.77 3.32
N PRO A 496 -14.45 30.42 3.33
CA PRO A 496 -13.66 30.32 4.55
C PRO A 496 -13.38 31.68 5.18
N ALA A 497 -13.24 31.69 6.53
CA ALA A 497 -12.89 32.90 7.32
C ALA A 497 -11.42 33.31 7.13
N VAL A 498 -10.52 32.35 6.93
CA VAL A 498 -9.07 32.55 6.77
C VAL A 498 -8.61 31.96 5.43
N LEU A 499 -7.90 32.74 4.64
CA LEU A 499 -7.33 32.31 3.37
C LEU A 499 -5.80 32.21 3.49
N LEU A 500 -5.27 31.02 3.22
CA LEU A 500 -3.83 30.74 3.23
C LEU A 500 -3.33 30.58 1.79
N LEU A 501 -2.30 31.37 1.43
CA LEU A 501 -1.76 31.47 0.07
C LEU A 501 -0.27 31.07 0.07
N ASP A 502 0.06 29.90 -0.44
CA ASP A 502 1.46 29.40 -0.48
C ASP A 502 2.09 29.63 -1.87
N GLU A 503 2.88 30.70 -2.00
CA GLU A 503 3.62 31.09 -3.22
C GLU A 503 2.80 31.04 -4.53
N VAL A 504 1.54 31.48 -4.48
CA VAL A 504 0.54 31.30 -5.54
C VAL A 504 0.94 31.91 -6.89
N THR A 505 1.78 32.95 -6.90
CA THR A 505 2.21 33.66 -8.14
C THR A 505 3.56 33.19 -8.69
N ALA A 506 4.14 32.11 -8.16
CA ALA A 506 5.42 31.62 -8.64
C ALA A 506 5.31 31.05 -10.08
N ASN A 507 6.33 31.29 -10.91
CA ASN A 507 6.44 30.77 -12.27
C ASN A 507 5.32 31.16 -13.27
N LEU A 508 4.73 32.35 -13.10
CA LEU A 508 3.71 32.90 -13.98
C LEU A 508 4.27 34.08 -14.79
N ASP A 509 3.73 34.26 -15.98
CA ASP A 509 3.96 35.47 -16.77
C ASP A 509 3.28 36.69 -16.15
N SER A 510 3.77 37.88 -16.42
CA SER A 510 3.33 39.12 -15.76
C SER A 510 1.84 39.43 -15.96
N ALA A 511 1.26 39.09 -17.11
CA ALA A 511 -0.15 39.33 -17.40
C ALA A 511 -1.07 38.39 -16.58
N THR A 512 -0.71 37.10 -16.53
CA THR A 512 -1.41 36.09 -15.72
C THR A 512 -1.27 36.39 -14.23
N GLU A 513 -0.07 36.82 -13.78
CA GLU A 513 0.17 37.24 -12.40
C GLU A 513 -0.74 38.39 -11.99
N ALA A 514 -0.82 39.46 -12.79
CA ALA A 514 -1.68 40.62 -12.49
C ALA A 514 -3.15 40.22 -12.36
N ARG A 515 -3.62 39.31 -13.22
CA ARG A 515 -4.99 38.77 -13.15
C ARG A 515 -5.21 37.99 -11.86
N ILE A 516 -4.30 37.10 -11.48
CA ILE A 516 -4.40 36.29 -10.26
C ILE A 516 -4.36 37.18 -9.00
N VAL A 517 -3.46 38.17 -8.97
CA VAL A 517 -3.38 39.15 -7.87
C VAL A 517 -4.72 39.88 -7.69
N THR A 518 -5.34 40.31 -8.81
CA THR A 518 -6.66 40.95 -8.76
C THR A 518 -7.74 40.03 -8.19
N VAL A 519 -7.75 38.75 -8.58
CA VAL A 519 -8.69 37.74 -8.04
C VAL A 519 -8.42 37.49 -6.55
N LEU A 520 -7.17 37.38 -6.14
CA LEU A 520 -6.80 37.18 -4.73
C LEU A 520 -7.17 38.39 -3.86
N GLN A 521 -6.98 39.63 -4.33
CA GLN A 521 -7.41 40.83 -3.62
C GLN A 521 -8.93 40.83 -3.39
N LYS A 522 -9.72 40.46 -4.42
CA LYS A 522 -11.18 40.33 -4.27
C LYS A 522 -11.55 39.20 -3.31
N ALA A 523 -10.86 38.05 -3.39
CA ALA A 523 -11.09 36.91 -2.51
C ALA A 523 -10.75 37.20 -1.04
N GLY A 524 -9.80 38.10 -0.81
CA GLY A 524 -9.39 38.53 0.55
C GLY A 524 -10.33 39.54 1.21
N CYS A 525 -11.23 40.18 0.46
CA CYS A 525 -12.15 41.14 1.04
C CYS A 525 -13.03 40.53 2.14
N GLY A 526 -12.97 41.08 3.36
CA GLY A 526 -13.73 40.59 4.50
C GLY A 526 -13.16 39.35 5.19
N ARG A 527 -12.00 38.82 4.75
CA ARG A 527 -11.32 37.63 5.31
C ARG A 527 -9.93 37.97 5.86
N THR A 528 -9.45 37.18 6.78
CA THR A 528 -8.04 37.21 7.16
C THR A 528 -7.22 36.48 6.09
N VAL A 529 -6.23 37.13 5.50
CA VAL A 529 -5.38 36.55 4.46
C VAL A 529 -3.96 36.35 4.98
N LEU A 530 -3.47 35.15 4.90
CA LEU A 530 -2.09 34.79 5.25
C LEU A 530 -1.39 34.32 4.00
N SER A 531 -0.35 35.02 3.56
CA SER A 531 0.41 34.67 2.36
C SER A 531 1.85 34.33 2.68
N ILE A 532 2.40 33.33 2.02
CA ILE A 532 3.84 33.09 1.94
C ILE A 532 4.30 33.62 0.59
N SER A 533 5.20 34.61 0.61
CA SER A 533 5.72 35.17 -0.63
C SER A 533 7.16 35.67 -0.47
N HIS A 534 7.90 35.58 -1.54
CA HIS A 534 9.22 36.21 -1.70
C HIS A 534 9.15 37.43 -2.64
N ARG A 535 7.97 37.72 -3.22
CA ARG A 535 7.81 38.82 -4.17
C ARG A 535 7.45 40.12 -3.50
N ILE A 536 8.13 41.21 -3.92
CA ILE A 536 7.91 42.56 -3.40
C ILE A 536 6.45 43.02 -3.62
N THR A 537 5.86 42.70 -4.75
CA THR A 537 4.47 43.06 -5.08
C THR A 537 3.47 42.53 -4.04
N SER A 538 3.66 41.30 -3.57
CA SER A 538 2.82 40.72 -2.53
C SER A 538 3.07 41.40 -1.16
N MET A 539 4.32 41.77 -0.88
CA MET A 539 4.69 42.43 0.37
C MET A 539 4.22 43.88 0.44
N LEU A 540 4.17 44.59 -0.68
CA LEU A 540 3.66 45.98 -0.71
C LEU A 540 2.14 46.06 -0.56
N ASN A 541 1.43 44.99 -0.89
CA ASN A 541 -0.03 44.95 -0.87
C ASN A 541 -0.60 44.28 0.41
N CYS A 542 0.20 44.07 1.46
CA CYS A 542 -0.25 43.52 2.73
C CYS A 542 -0.26 44.60 3.83
N ASP A 543 -1.00 44.31 4.92
CA ASP A 543 -1.04 45.20 6.10
C ASP A 543 0.16 44.96 7.01
N VAL A 544 0.63 43.71 7.10
CA VAL A 544 1.71 43.30 8.00
C VAL A 544 2.65 42.35 7.30
N ILE A 545 3.95 42.59 7.39
CA ILE A 545 5.01 41.66 7.02
C ILE A 545 5.55 40.98 8.28
N VAL A 546 5.71 39.66 8.24
CA VAL A 546 6.34 38.85 9.28
C VAL A 546 7.58 38.19 8.68
N LEU A 547 8.77 38.58 9.10
CA LEU A 547 10.03 37.98 8.68
C LEU A 547 10.41 36.83 9.61
N LEU A 548 10.48 35.64 9.05
CA LEU A 548 10.95 34.44 9.73
C LEU A 548 12.44 34.21 9.42
N GLU A 549 13.26 34.05 10.46
CA GLU A 549 14.69 33.72 10.35
C GLU A 549 15.07 32.73 11.45
N GLU A 550 15.74 31.65 11.08
CA GLU A 550 16.20 30.60 12.01
C GLU A 550 15.12 30.08 12.96
N GLY A 551 13.89 29.92 12.46
CA GLY A 551 12.76 29.42 13.26
C GLY A 551 12.08 30.45 14.17
N HIS A 552 12.53 31.70 14.19
CA HIS A 552 11.98 32.77 15.02
C HIS A 552 11.36 33.88 14.17
N ILE A 553 10.42 34.66 14.78
CA ILE A 553 9.96 35.92 14.20
C ILE A 553 11.01 36.99 14.49
N ARG A 554 11.75 37.43 13.46
CA ARG A 554 12.77 38.46 13.60
C ARG A 554 12.19 39.88 13.60
N THR A 555 11.29 40.14 12.67
CA THR A 555 10.69 41.46 12.49
C THR A 555 9.23 41.32 12.11
N THR A 556 8.39 42.17 12.67
CA THR A 556 6.97 42.27 12.31
C THR A 556 6.60 43.77 12.20
N GLY A 557 5.84 44.13 11.17
CA GLY A 557 5.46 45.53 10.97
C GLY A 557 4.79 45.83 9.65
N SER A 558 4.38 47.08 9.46
CA SER A 558 3.86 47.50 8.14
C SER A 558 4.93 47.45 7.07
N PRO A 559 4.56 47.27 5.79
CA PRO A 559 5.52 47.30 4.69
C PRO A 559 6.49 48.48 4.75
N ALA A 560 5.95 49.70 4.99
CA ALA A 560 6.76 50.92 5.11
C ALA A 560 7.81 50.84 6.23
N ALA A 561 7.47 50.29 7.39
CA ALA A 561 8.39 50.13 8.51
C ALA A 561 9.48 49.09 8.23
N VAL A 562 9.10 47.95 7.60
CA VAL A 562 10.05 46.89 7.26
C VAL A 562 11.01 47.30 6.12
N PHE A 563 10.50 48.05 5.12
CA PHE A 563 11.34 48.56 4.03
C PHE A 563 12.29 49.70 4.51
N ALA A 564 11.93 50.45 5.55
CA ALA A 564 12.78 51.47 6.15
C ALA A 564 13.85 50.88 7.10
N SER A 565 13.74 49.55 7.44
CA SER A 565 14.73 48.93 8.32
C SER A 565 16.10 48.88 7.65
N ARG A 566 17.16 49.12 8.44
CA ARG A 566 18.57 49.07 7.94
C ARG A 566 19.15 47.65 7.93
N ASP A 567 18.30 46.67 8.22
CA ASP A 567 18.69 45.26 8.22
C ASP A 567 19.01 44.76 6.80
N TRP A 568 19.68 43.64 6.70
CA TRP A 568 20.02 43.01 5.39
C TRP A 568 18.79 42.81 4.50
N PHE A 569 17.64 42.48 5.10
CA PHE A 569 16.38 42.26 4.38
C PHE A 569 15.80 43.58 3.82
N GLY A 570 15.80 44.67 4.60
CA GLY A 570 15.41 45.98 4.09
C GLY A 570 16.30 46.47 2.94
N LYS A 571 17.61 46.22 3.03
CA LYS A 571 18.56 46.53 1.94
C LYS A 571 18.29 45.69 0.69
N GLN A 572 18.04 44.41 0.84
CA GLN A 572 17.70 43.52 -0.30
C GLN A 572 16.42 44.00 -0.99
N LEU A 573 15.37 44.28 -0.22
CA LEU A 573 14.11 44.79 -0.75
C LEU A 573 14.29 46.14 -1.49
N GLN A 574 15.12 47.08 -0.96
CA GLN A 574 15.43 48.34 -1.63
C GLN A 574 16.17 48.12 -2.95
N LEU A 575 17.11 47.16 -3.01
CA LEU A 575 17.81 46.80 -4.25
C LEU A 575 16.86 46.22 -5.31
N GLU A 576 15.98 45.30 -4.92
CA GLU A 576 14.97 44.72 -5.82
C GLU A 576 13.95 45.77 -6.30
N GLN A 577 13.53 46.68 -5.42
CA GLN A 577 12.64 47.77 -5.79
C GLN A 577 13.29 48.76 -6.78
N SER A 578 14.59 49.02 -6.67
CA SER A 578 15.33 49.88 -7.62
C SER A 578 15.43 49.24 -9.01
N GLN A 579 15.59 47.91 -9.06
CA GLN A 579 15.59 47.14 -10.33
C GLN A 579 14.20 47.09 -11.01
N TRP A 580 13.12 47.24 -10.23
CA TRP A 580 11.75 47.21 -10.74
C TRP A 580 11.30 48.57 -11.33
N LYS A 581 11.98 49.66 -10.93
CA LYS A 581 11.70 51.03 -11.42
C LYS A 581 12.56 51.45 -12.61
N SER A 582 13.59 50.67 -12.95
CA SER A 582 14.40 50.80 -14.16
C SER A 582 13.85 49.93 -15.31
#